data_e7ff192d0062df11a64c6f47e01ebd66
#
_entry.id   e7ff192d0062df11a64c6f47e01ebd66
#
_cell.length_a   1.000
_cell.length_b   1.000
_cell.length_c   1.000
_cell.angle_alpha   90.00
_cell.angle_beta   90.00
_cell.angle_gamma   90.00
#
_symmetry.space_group_name_H-M   'P 1'
#
loop_
_entity.id
_entity.type
_entity.pdbx_description
1 polymer ?
#
loop_
_entity_poly.entity_id
_entity_poly.type
_entity_poly.pdbx_seq_one_letter_code
_entity_poly.pdbx_strand_id
1 'polypeptide(L)'
;MQIDMPLEQLKTYAGRNPKPADFDHYWERALAELDATPPQIEMTPADFSAPHAECFDLSFTGVRGARVRAKVVKPKGGPGTEAMRAPAGLPALVHFHGYTMSSGDWSGYLGWAGAGFVSAALDCRGQGGGSEDVGGVLGNTHNGHIIRGLDDHEDKLLFRDIYLDTVRLARIVMDFADVDPDRVGATGGSQGGGLALACASLEPRIKRAAPVYPFLSDFQRVWEMDLAKGAYQEIQDYFRRFDPTHAREREVFTRLGYIDVHHLAPRIRANTLMFTGLMDEICPPSTQFAAYNAITAPKSMVIYPDFRHEHLPGSQDRIVAHMLEL
;
A
#
# COMPACT_ATOMS: atom_id res chain seq x y z
N MET A 1 -27.42 -4.39 8.29
CA MET A 1 -27.43 -4.17 6.84
C MET A 1 -26.33 -5.02 6.23
N GLN A 2 -26.48 -5.48 5.01
CA GLN A 2 -25.53 -6.43 4.42
C GLN A 2 -25.49 -6.20 2.91
N ILE A 3 -24.33 -5.80 2.40
CA ILE A 3 -24.10 -5.61 0.94
C ILE A 3 -23.29 -6.76 0.34
N ASP A 4 -22.70 -7.59 1.18
CA ASP A 4 -21.87 -8.72 0.81
C ASP A 4 -22.37 -9.98 1.55
N MET A 5 -21.58 -11.01 1.67
CA MET A 5 -21.94 -12.22 2.40
C MET A 5 -21.99 -12.01 3.93
N PRO A 6 -22.71 -12.87 4.68
CA PRO A 6 -22.76 -12.81 6.14
C PRO A 6 -21.37 -12.86 6.77
N LEU A 7 -21.19 -12.17 7.92
CA LEU A 7 -19.89 -12.08 8.62
C LEU A 7 -19.25 -13.46 8.87
N GLU A 8 -20.03 -14.46 9.21
CA GLU A 8 -19.52 -15.82 9.46
C GLU A 8 -18.94 -16.47 8.17
N GLN A 9 -19.48 -16.11 6.99
CA GLN A 9 -18.92 -16.55 5.72
C GLN A 9 -17.67 -15.74 5.37
N LEU A 10 -17.67 -14.42 5.64
CA LEU A 10 -16.50 -13.57 5.45
C LEU A 10 -15.28 -14.09 6.22
N LYS A 11 -15.45 -14.56 7.46
CA LYS A 11 -14.35 -15.10 8.30
C LYS A 11 -13.62 -16.31 7.70
N THR A 12 -14.24 -17.00 6.76
CA THR A 12 -13.66 -18.18 6.09
C THR A 12 -13.46 -18.00 4.60
N TYR A 13 -13.77 -16.83 4.08
CA TYR A 13 -13.66 -16.53 2.65
C TYR A 13 -12.20 -16.45 2.21
N ALA A 14 -11.85 -17.17 1.14
CA ALA A 14 -10.47 -17.35 0.69
C ALA A 14 -10.12 -16.59 -0.62
N GLY A 15 -11.07 -15.79 -1.15
CA GLY A 15 -10.91 -15.13 -2.45
C GLY A 15 -11.29 -16.01 -3.63
N ARG A 16 -11.45 -15.39 -4.80
CA ARG A 16 -11.84 -16.06 -6.06
C ARG A 16 -10.90 -15.75 -7.22
N ASN A 17 -10.15 -14.63 -7.13
CA ASN A 17 -9.26 -14.24 -8.21
C ASN A 17 -8.21 -15.33 -8.45
N PRO A 18 -7.98 -15.77 -9.70
CA PRO A 18 -7.02 -16.85 -9.98
C PRO A 18 -5.60 -16.44 -9.56
N LYS A 19 -4.91 -17.33 -8.85
CA LYS A 19 -3.47 -17.16 -8.59
C LYS A 19 -2.68 -17.70 -9.80
N PRO A 20 -1.78 -16.89 -10.42
CA PRO A 20 -0.87 -17.37 -11.45
C PRO A 20 0.01 -18.51 -10.94
N ALA A 21 0.30 -19.49 -11.81
CA ALA A 21 1.06 -20.68 -11.41
C ALA A 21 2.52 -20.36 -11.02
N ASP A 22 3.09 -19.34 -11.61
CA ASP A 22 4.47 -18.86 -11.37
C ASP A 22 4.55 -17.64 -10.45
N PHE A 23 3.47 -17.33 -9.71
CA PHE A 23 3.33 -16.14 -8.87
C PHE A 23 4.52 -15.90 -7.95
N ASP A 24 5.01 -16.95 -7.29
CA ASP A 24 6.10 -16.80 -6.34
C ASP A 24 7.42 -16.49 -7.06
N HIS A 25 7.70 -17.17 -8.17
CA HIS A 25 8.86 -16.89 -9.03
C HIS A 25 8.81 -15.50 -9.68
N TYR A 26 7.62 -15.04 -10.07
CA TYR A 26 7.41 -13.68 -10.58
C TYR A 26 7.88 -12.62 -9.59
N TRP A 27 7.47 -12.71 -8.32
CA TRP A 27 7.87 -11.76 -7.29
C TRP A 27 9.33 -11.89 -6.86
N GLU A 28 9.92 -13.09 -6.94
CA GLU A 28 11.36 -13.27 -6.75
C GLU A 28 12.17 -12.53 -7.83
N ARG A 29 11.78 -12.67 -9.11
CA ARG A 29 12.41 -11.92 -10.22
C ARG A 29 12.20 -10.41 -10.05
N ALA A 30 11.02 -9.99 -9.64
CA ALA A 30 10.70 -8.57 -9.42
C ALA A 30 11.58 -7.95 -8.32
N LEU A 31 11.78 -8.65 -7.21
CA LEU A 31 12.67 -8.21 -6.14
C LEU A 31 14.14 -8.22 -6.58
N ALA A 32 14.56 -9.20 -7.35
CA ALA A 32 15.93 -9.23 -7.91
C ALA A 32 16.17 -8.05 -8.87
N GLU A 33 15.19 -7.67 -9.70
CA GLU A 33 15.26 -6.45 -10.53
C GLU A 33 15.38 -5.19 -9.66
N LEU A 34 14.60 -5.10 -8.58
CA LEU A 34 14.71 -4.01 -7.63
C LEU A 34 16.11 -3.94 -7.02
N ASP A 35 16.66 -5.07 -6.57
CA ASP A 35 17.98 -5.14 -5.95
C ASP A 35 19.10 -4.74 -6.92
N ALA A 36 18.95 -5.06 -8.19
CA ALA A 36 19.89 -4.68 -9.26
C ALA A 36 19.75 -3.20 -9.70
N THR A 37 18.69 -2.50 -9.29
CA THR A 37 18.44 -1.10 -9.64
C THR A 37 19.09 -0.17 -8.62
N PRO A 38 20.11 0.64 -8.96
CA PRO A 38 20.67 1.62 -8.04
C PRO A 38 19.63 2.66 -7.62
N PRO A 39 19.42 2.92 -6.33
CA PRO A 39 18.33 3.79 -5.88
C PRO A 39 18.57 5.29 -6.15
N GLN A 40 19.80 5.73 -6.37
CA GLN A 40 20.14 7.15 -6.64
C GLN A 40 19.36 8.10 -5.74
N ILE A 41 19.55 7.96 -4.42
CA ILE A 41 18.80 8.67 -3.40
C ILE A 41 19.24 10.14 -3.36
N GLU A 42 18.25 11.04 -3.38
CA GLU A 42 18.42 12.47 -3.12
C GLU A 42 17.43 12.88 -2.04
N MET A 43 17.91 13.58 -1.02
CA MET A 43 17.08 14.09 0.06
C MET A 43 17.47 15.53 0.34
N THR A 44 16.51 16.45 0.16
CA THR A 44 16.71 17.89 0.34
C THR A 44 15.74 18.43 1.38
N PRO A 45 16.14 19.43 2.20
CA PRO A 45 15.20 20.09 3.09
C PRO A 45 14.01 20.67 2.31
N ALA A 46 12.80 20.46 2.82
CA ALA A 46 11.59 21.05 2.25
C ALA A 46 11.42 22.50 2.70
N ASP A 47 10.66 23.28 1.93
CA ASP A 47 10.29 24.67 2.31
C ASP A 47 9.34 24.75 3.51
N PHE A 48 8.88 23.61 4.02
CA PHE A 48 8.02 23.50 5.19
C PHE A 48 8.80 22.92 6.38
N SER A 49 8.62 23.50 7.57
CA SER A 49 9.18 22.99 8.81
C SER A 49 8.25 23.28 10.00
N ALA A 50 8.41 22.53 11.08
CA ALA A 50 7.71 22.75 12.34
C ALA A 50 8.70 22.81 13.51
N PRO A 51 8.34 23.42 14.66
CA PRO A 51 9.26 23.52 15.80
C PRO A 51 9.83 22.17 16.26
N HIS A 52 9.03 21.09 16.16
CA HIS A 52 9.36 19.74 16.63
C HIS A 52 9.66 18.75 15.51
N ALA A 53 9.66 19.19 14.23
CA ALA A 53 9.87 18.31 13.09
C ALA A 53 10.70 18.96 11.98
N GLU A 54 11.52 18.16 11.33
CA GLU A 54 12.22 18.49 10.08
C GLU A 54 11.56 17.76 8.93
N CYS A 55 11.39 18.46 7.80
CA CYS A 55 10.74 17.94 6.62
C CYS A 55 11.72 17.91 5.45
N PHE A 56 11.69 16.83 4.67
CA PHE A 56 12.57 16.62 3.54
C PHE A 56 11.80 16.08 2.34
N ASP A 57 12.11 16.60 1.17
CA ASP A 57 11.77 15.97 -0.10
C ASP A 57 12.80 14.86 -0.40
N LEU A 58 12.32 13.65 -0.51
CA LEU A 58 13.09 12.47 -0.89
C LEU A 58 12.76 12.09 -2.32
N SER A 59 13.77 11.83 -3.14
CA SER A 59 13.58 11.19 -4.43
C SER A 59 14.54 10.01 -4.60
N PHE A 60 14.09 8.99 -5.31
CA PHE A 60 14.88 7.79 -5.58
C PHE A 60 14.52 7.18 -6.94
N THR A 61 15.40 6.36 -7.47
CA THR A 61 15.13 5.63 -8.72
C THR A 61 14.46 4.29 -8.39
N GLY A 62 13.24 4.12 -8.89
CA GLY A 62 12.52 2.85 -8.90
C GLY A 62 12.90 1.99 -10.12
N VAL A 63 12.33 0.78 -10.19
CA VAL A 63 12.55 -0.09 -11.35
C VAL A 63 12.16 0.60 -12.66
N ARG A 64 12.83 0.23 -13.74
CA ARG A 64 12.68 0.83 -15.07
C ARG A 64 12.98 2.33 -15.14
N GLY A 65 13.73 2.86 -14.17
CA GLY A 65 14.32 4.20 -14.21
C GLY A 65 13.39 5.36 -13.84
N ALA A 66 12.17 5.12 -13.33
CA ALA A 66 11.29 6.20 -12.90
C ALA A 66 11.82 6.88 -11.63
N ARG A 67 11.79 8.23 -11.59
CA ARG A 67 12.12 9.02 -10.39
C ARG A 67 10.87 9.09 -9.49
N VAL A 68 10.95 8.41 -8.37
CA VAL A 68 9.88 8.30 -7.39
C VAL A 68 10.12 9.28 -6.25
N ARG A 69 9.09 9.95 -5.78
CA ARG A 69 9.15 10.93 -4.70
C ARG A 69 8.45 10.44 -3.45
N ALA A 70 8.96 10.87 -2.31
CA ALA A 70 8.34 10.70 -1.01
C ALA A 70 8.60 11.93 -0.14
N LYS A 71 7.69 12.21 0.79
CA LYS A 71 7.91 13.15 1.88
C LYS A 71 8.51 12.42 3.07
N VAL A 72 9.53 13.00 3.68
CA VAL A 72 10.10 12.47 4.91
C VAL A 72 9.96 13.52 6.02
N VAL A 73 9.39 13.13 7.15
CA VAL A 73 9.27 13.96 8.34
C VAL A 73 9.99 13.27 9.48
N LYS A 74 10.97 13.98 10.06
CA LYS A 74 11.80 13.49 11.16
C LYS A 74 11.55 14.33 12.42
N PRO A 75 11.47 13.72 13.62
CA PRO A 75 11.40 14.48 14.85
C PRO A 75 12.69 15.25 15.08
N LYS A 76 12.58 16.53 15.46
CA LYS A 76 13.70 17.27 16.05
C LYS A 76 13.96 16.75 17.46
N GLY A 77 15.23 16.71 17.88
CA GLY A 77 15.62 16.25 19.20
C GLY A 77 14.83 16.94 20.32
N GLY A 78 14.49 16.20 21.35
CA GLY A 78 13.75 16.67 22.53
C GLY A 78 13.30 15.48 23.41
N PRO A 79 12.70 15.78 24.59
CA PRO A 79 12.38 14.74 25.58
C PRO A 79 11.51 13.58 25.03
N GLY A 80 10.56 13.86 24.12
CA GLY A 80 9.73 12.84 23.48
C GLY A 80 10.53 11.94 22.54
N THR A 81 11.43 12.53 21.77
CA THR A 81 12.32 11.81 20.86
C THR A 81 13.31 10.93 21.63
N GLU A 82 13.85 11.44 22.72
CA GLU A 82 14.76 10.67 23.58
C GLU A 82 14.07 9.47 24.22
N ALA A 83 12.81 9.62 24.65
CA ALA A 83 12.02 8.53 25.25
C ALA A 83 11.73 7.41 24.24
N MET A 84 11.59 7.71 22.96
CA MET A 84 11.33 6.73 21.89
C MET A 84 12.61 6.15 21.28
N ARG A 85 13.75 6.75 21.53
CA ARG A 85 15.03 6.34 20.94
C ARG A 85 15.60 5.13 21.66
N ALA A 86 15.46 3.96 21.01
CA ALA A 86 16.24 2.78 21.41
C ALA A 86 17.73 2.99 21.05
N PRO A 87 18.66 2.18 21.61
CA PRO A 87 20.07 2.26 21.23
C PRO A 87 20.34 2.18 19.72
N ALA A 88 19.47 1.47 18.96
CA ALA A 88 19.59 1.29 17.52
C ALA A 88 18.93 2.42 16.68
N GLY A 89 18.19 3.35 17.30
CA GLY A 89 17.55 4.46 16.59
C GLY A 89 16.06 4.68 16.92
N LEU A 90 15.38 5.48 16.10
CA LEU A 90 13.96 5.80 16.20
C LEU A 90 13.10 4.77 15.44
N PRO A 91 11.86 4.55 15.85
CA PRO A 91 10.91 3.81 15.01
C PRO A 91 10.54 4.62 13.77
N ALA A 92 10.16 3.93 12.70
CA ALA A 92 9.74 4.59 11.48
C ALA A 92 8.43 4.01 10.93
N LEU A 93 7.74 4.83 10.14
CA LEU A 93 6.48 4.46 9.51
C LEU A 93 6.46 4.89 8.05
N VAL A 94 6.18 3.94 7.14
CA VAL A 94 5.91 4.24 5.74
C VAL A 94 4.41 4.36 5.50
N HIS A 95 4.02 5.45 4.82
CA HIS A 95 2.62 5.80 4.57
C HIS A 95 2.31 5.74 3.08
N PHE A 96 1.14 5.21 2.75
CA PHE A 96 0.68 5.09 1.37
C PHE A 96 -0.70 5.73 1.21
N HIS A 97 -0.87 6.49 0.14
CA HIS A 97 -2.09 7.26 -0.14
C HIS A 97 -3.17 6.46 -0.89
N GLY A 98 -4.41 6.98 -0.88
CA GLY A 98 -5.54 6.44 -1.62
C GLY A 98 -5.38 6.57 -3.14
N TYR A 99 -6.23 5.86 -3.89
CA TYR A 99 -6.21 5.82 -5.35
C TYR A 99 -6.28 7.21 -5.96
N THR A 100 -5.42 7.51 -6.94
CA THR A 100 -5.25 8.81 -7.63
C THR A 100 -4.81 9.99 -6.77
N MET A 101 -4.58 9.80 -5.48
CA MET A 101 -4.15 10.83 -4.55
C MET A 101 -2.62 11.04 -4.58
N SER A 102 -2.11 11.72 -3.57
CA SER A 102 -0.68 11.96 -3.31
C SER A 102 -0.39 11.75 -1.83
N SER A 103 0.86 11.93 -1.44
CA SER A 103 1.30 11.96 -0.03
C SER A 103 0.65 13.07 0.80
N GLY A 104 -0.13 13.96 0.19
CA GLY A 104 -0.88 15.01 0.89
C GLY A 104 0.00 16.10 1.51
N ASP A 105 -0.49 16.75 2.56
CA ASP A 105 0.20 17.86 3.22
C ASP A 105 1.20 17.40 4.28
N TRP A 106 2.26 18.16 4.48
CA TRP A 106 3.27 17.93 5.52
C TRP A 106 2.67 17.82 6.92
N SER A 107 1.63 18.63 7.20
CA SER A 107 0.95 18.65 8.50
C SER A 107 0.35 17.31 8.89
N GLY A 108 -0.01 16.47 7.94
CA GLY A 108 -0.53 15.12 8.19
C GLY A 108 0.43 14.17 8.92
N TYR A 109 1.73 14.49 8.92
CA TYR A 109 2.78 13.65 9.51
C TYR A 109 3.38 14.23 10.80
N LEU A 110 3.04 15.48 11.15
CA LEU A 110 3.61 16.15 12.32
C LEU A 110 3.27 15.43 13.64
N GLY A 111 2.07 14.83 13.74
CA GLY A 111 1.67 14.04 14.90
C GLY A 111 2.58 12.83 15.14
N TRP A 112 3.03 12.18 14.06
CA TRP A 112 3.97 11.06 14.13
C TRP A 112 5.35 11.50 14.60
N ALA A 113 5.84 12.63 14.08
CA ALA A 113 7.10 13.22 14.58
C ALA A 113 7.00 13.58 16.06
N GLY A 114 5.84 14.14 16.50
CA GLY A 114 5.56 14.41 17.92
C GLY A 114 5.52 13.14 18.78
N ALA A 115 5.15 12.01 18.22
CA ALA A 115 5.19 10.69 18.85
C ALA A 115 6.56 9.99 18.71
N GLY A 116 7.56 10.64 18.13
CA GLY A 116 8.93 10.14 18.03
C GLY A 116 9.21 9.26 16.81
N PHE A 117 8.32 9.22 15.82
CA PHE A 117 8.51 8.43 14.60
C PHE A 117 9.15 9.23 13.46
N VAL A 118 10.04 8.61 12.73
CA VAL A 118 10.37 9.02 11.36
C VAL A 118 9.24 8.55 10.45
N SER A 119 8.65 9.48 9.69
CA SER A 119 7.58 9.17 8.72
C SER A 119 8.07 9.34 7.29
N ALA A 120 7.76 8.41 6.40
CA ALA A 120 8.01 8.55 4.98
C ALA A 120 6.73 8.25 4.19
N ALA A 121 6.27 9.19 3.37
CA ALA A 121 5.01 9.09 2.63
C ALA A 121 5.29 9.07 1.13
N LEU A 122 4.95 7.94 0.48
CA LEU A 122 5.17 7.73 -0.95
C LEU A 122 4.20 8.54 -1.79
N ASP A 123 4.68 9.12 -2.87
CA ASP A 123 3.88 9.48 -4.05
C ASP A 123 3.94 8.33 -5.06
N CYS A 124 2.82 7.69 -5.36
CA CYS A 124 2.79 6.62 -6.36
C CYS A 124 3.01 7.20 -7.77
N ARG A 125 3.84 6.50 -8.57
CA ARG A 125 4.10 6.90 -9.96
C ARG A 125 2.81 6.98 -10.78
N GLY A 126 2.71 7.99 -11.65
CA GLY A 126 1.56 8.23 -12.54
C GLY A 126 0.28 8.68 -11.84
N GLN A 127 0.31 8.97 -10.53
CA GLN A 127 -0.83 9.46 -9.73
C GLN A 127 -0.63 10.90 -9.27
N GLY A 128 -1.40 11.37 -8.30
CA GLY A 128 -1.54 12.78 -7.91
C GLY A 128 -0.30 13.49 -7.34
N GLY A 129 0.81 12.80 -7.12
CA GLY A 129 2.03 13.38 -6.52
C GLY A 129 3.09 13.81 -7.54
N GLY A 130 4.32 13.96 -7.06
CA GLY A 130 5.47 14.41 -7.85
C GLY A 130 6.32 13.30 -8.46
N SER A 131 5.92 12.03 -8.33
CA SER A 131 6.65 10.91 -8.93
C SER A 131 6.49 10.87 -10.44
N GLU A 132 7.59 10.57 -11.13
CA GLU A 132 7.57 10.27 -12.56
C GLU A 132 7.06 8.84 -12.80
N ASP A 133 6.59 8.61 -14.01
CA ASP A 133 6.36 7.29 -14.56
C ASP A 133 7.55 6.82 -15.40
N VAL A 134 7.48 5.61 -15.92
CA VAL A 134 8.50 5.05 -16.81
C VAL A 134 8.78 5.99 -17.98
N GLY A 135 10.08 6.21 -18.26
CA GLY A 135 10.52 7.11 -19.31
C GLY A 135 10.58 8.59 -18.91
N GLY A 136 10.51 8.91 -17.61
CA GLY A 136 10.63 10.28 -17.11
C GLY A 136 9.37 11.14 -17.33
N VAL A 137 8.21 10.50 -17.56
CA VAL A 137 6.97 11.22 -17.81
C VAL A 137 6.43 11.78 -16.50
N LEU A 138 6.31 13.10 -16.43
CA LEU A 138 5.57 13.81 -15.39
C LEU A 138 4.11 14.00 -15.81
N GLY A 139 3.23 13.93 -14.85
CA GLY A 139 1.79 14.15 -15.06
C GLY A 139 0.97 12.96 -14.59
N ASN A 140 -0.31 13.26 -14.36
CA ASN A 140 -1.22 12.35 -13.69
C ASN A 140 -2.26 11.80 -14.66
N THR A 141 -2.63 10.53 -14.46
CA THR A 141 -3.90 10.01 -14.97
C THR A 141 -4.86 9.82 -13.80
N HIS A 142 -6.14 9.99 -14.04
CA HIS A 142 -7.17 9.86 -13.01
C HIS A 142 -7.71 8.44 -12.90
N ASN A 143 -7.56 7.64 -13.94
CA ASN A 143 -7.99 6.24 -14.04
C ASN A 143 -6.99 5.43 -14.89
N GLY A 144 -7.16 4.12 -14.90
CA GLY A 144 -6.41 3.22 -15.78
C GLY A 144 -5.15 2.63 -15.14
N HIS A 145 -4.97 2.77 -13.83
CA HIS A 145 -3.77 2.28 -13.16
C HIS A 145 -3.76 0.75 -12.98
N ILE A 146 -4.94 0.11 -12.74
CA ILE A 146 -5.07 -1.35 -12.62
C ILE A 146 -4.87 -2.02 -13.99
N ILE A 147 -5.49 -1.46 -15.04
CA ILE A 147 -5.46 -2.05 -16.38
C ILE A 147 -4.20 -1.69 -17.18
N ARG A 148 -3.37 -0.78 -16.66
CA ARG A 148 -2.15 -0.37 -17.35
C ARG A 148 -1.13 -1.49 -17.39
N GLY A 149 -0.78 -1.92 -18.60
CA GLY A 149 0.08 -3.07 -18.86
C GLY A 149 -0.67 -4.40 -18.95
N LEU A 150 -2.01 -4.41 -18.82
CA LEU A 150 -2.82 -5.63 -18.80
C LEU A 150 -2.79 -6.43 -20.11
N ASP A 151 -2.61 -5.75 -21.25
CA ASP A 151 -2.49 -6.38 -22.58
C ASP A 151 -1.03 -6.64 -23.02
N ASP A 152 -0.06 -6.34 -22.15
CA ASP A 152 1.37 -6.57 -22.38
C ASP A 152 1.86 -7.76 -21.51
N HIS A 153 3.14 -7.97 -21.43
CA HIS A 153 3.76 -8.91 -20.51
C HIS A 153 3.46 -8.49 -19.05
N GLU A 154 3.24 -9.45 -18.17
CA GLU A 154 2.87 -9.20 -16.76
C GLU A 154 3.86 -8.33 -16.00
N ASP A 155 5.15 -8.32 -16.40
CA ASP A 155 6.17 -7.43 -15.85
C ASP A 155 5.91 -5.94 -16.18
N LYS A 156 4.93 -5.64 -17.04
CA LYS A 156 4.53 -4.27 -17.41
C LYS A 156 3.35 -3.74 -16.61
N LEU A 157 2.76 -4.54 -15.75
CA LEU A 157 1.70 -4.08 -14.85
C LEU A 157 2.18 -2.93 -13.98
N LEU A 158 1.47 -1.79 -14.01
CA LEU A 158 1.88 -0.59 -13.26
C LEU A 158 1.97 -0.85 -11.74
N PHE A 159 1.00 -1.59 -11.18
CA PHE A 159 1.02 -1.91 -9.75
C PHE A 159 2.17 -2.82 -9.33
N ARG A 160 2.76 -3.61 -10.24
CA ARG A 160 4.01 -4.30 -9.95
C ARG A 160 5.11 -3.31 -9.56
N ASP A 161 5.27 -2.26 -10.37
CA ASP A 161 6.30 -1.26 -10.13
C ASP A 161 6.00 -0.43 -8.87
N ILE A 162 4.72 -0.07 -8.65
CA ILE A 162 4.29 0.65 -7.44
C ILE A 162 4.58 -0.18 -6.18
N TYR A 163 4.32 -1.49 -6.21
CA TYR A 163 4.65 -2.37 -5.06
C TYR A 163 6.15 -2.42 -4.80
N LEU A 164 6.97 -2.48 -5.85
CA LEU A 164 8.43 -2.41 -5.71
C LEU A 164 8.90 -1.04 -5.18
N ASP A 165 8.21 0.05 -5.53
CA ASP A 165 8.50 1.38 -4.96
C ASP A 165 8.20 1.43 -3.45
N THR A 166 7.15 0.74 -2.97
CA THR A 166 6.87 0.64 -1.53
C THR A 166 7.99 -0.06 -0.78
N VAL A 167 8.51 -1.16 -1.35
CA VAL A 167 9.65 -1.90 -0.82
C VAL A 167 10.91 -1.03 -0.80
N ARG A 168 11.18 -0.33 -1.91
CA ARG A 168 12.34 0.56 -2.02
C ARG A 168 12.29 1.67 -0.97
N LEU A 169 11.15 2.32 -0.79
CA LEU A 169 10.99 3.35 0.22
C LEU A 169 11.22 2.80 1.63
N ALA A 170 10.65 1.64 1.96
CA ALA A 170 10.84 1.01 3.26
C ALA A 170 12.32 0.71 3.54
N ARG A 171 13.05 0.18 2.55
CA ARG A 171 14.48 -0.10 2.66
C ARG A 171 15.30 1.17 2.85
N ILE A 172 15.01 2.24 2.09
CA ILE A 172 15.68 3.54 2.25
C ILE A 172 15.49 4.09 3.66
N VAL A 173 14.28 3.98 4.21
CA VAL A 173 13.98 4.41 5.58
C VAL A 173 14.71 3.57 6.62
N MET A 174 14.80 2.26 6.42
CA MET A 174 15.57 1.35 7.29
C MET A 174 17.07 1.64 7.29
N ASP A 175 17.57 2.23 6.19
CA ASP A 175 18.99 2.59 6.05
C ASP A 175 19.33 4.00 6.59
N PHE A 176 18.34 4.77 7.09
CA PHE A 176 18.63 6.03 7.75
C PHE A 176 19.39 5.80 9.06
N ALA A 177 20.46 6.56 9.27
CA ALA A 177 21.34 6.42 10.44
C ALA A 177 20.63 6.66 11.79
N ASP A 178 19.51 7.36 11.79
CA ASP A 178 18.70 7.67 12.96
C ASP A 178 17.47 6.74 13.14
N VAL A 179 17.31 5.74 12.28
CA VAL A 179 16.20 4.76 12.32
C VAL A 179 16.70 3.40 12.80
N ASP A 180 15.90 2.76 13.66
CA ASP A 180 16.06 1.35 13.99
C ASP A 180 15.39 0.49 12.91
N PRO A 181 16.14 -0.26 12.08
CA PRO A 181 15.59 -1.04 10.98
C PRO A 181 14.66 -2.19 11.45
N ASP A 182 14.72 -2.56 12.72
CA ASP A 182 13.84 -3.56 13.33
C ASP A 182 12.54 -2.95 13.91
N ARG A 183 12.34 -1.65 13.77
CA ARG A 183 11.17 -0.92 14.27
C ARG A 183 10.50 -0.11 13.17
N VAL A 184 10.16 -0.77 12.05
CA VAL A 184 9.51 -0.13 10.90
C VAL A 184 8.13 -0.72 10.66
N GLY A 185 7.15 0.17 10.50
CA GLY A 185 5.75 -0.16 10.20
C GLY A 185 5.28 0.39 8.85
N ALA A 186 4.11 -0.09 8.40
CA ALA A 186 3.47 0.34 7.16
C ALA A 186 1.97 0.60 7.38
N THR A 187 1.44 1.69 6.82
CA THR A 187 0.01 2.03 6.94
C THR A 187 -0.52 2.78 5.73
N GLY A 188 -1.83 2.74 5.56
CA GLY A 188 -2.56 3.47 4.54
C GLY A 188 -4.01 3.04 4.44
N GLY A 189 -4.83 3.85 3.78
CA GLY A 189 -6.23 3.56 3.53
C GLY A 189 -6.52 3.31 2.04
N SER A 190 -7.50 2.45 1.76
CA SER A 190 -7.91 2.11 0.39
C SER A 190 -6.74 1.55 -0.43
N GLN A 191 -6.33 2.20 -1.53
CA GLN A 191 -5.10 1.84 -2.23
C GLN A 191 -3.91 1.77 -1.26
N GLY A 192 -3.79 2.76 -0.37
CA GLY A 192 -2.73 2.76 0.64
C GLY A 192 -2.78 1.54 1.57
N GLY A 193 -3.96 1.02 1.87
CA GLY A 193 -4.14 -0.22 2.61
C GLY A 193 -3.62 -1.44 1.84
N GLY A 194 -3.93 -1.53 0.54
CA GLY A 194 -3.37 -2.54 -0.36
C GLY A 194 -1.85 -2.43 -0.47
N LEU A 195 -1.33 -1.20 -0.59
CA LEU A 195 0.11 -0.94 -0.65
C LEU A 195 0.83 -1.28 0.67
N ALA A 196 0.18 -1.06 1.81
CA ALA A 196 0.73 -1.47 3.11
C ALA A 196 0.83 -3.01 3.22
N LEU A 197 -0.19 -3.74 2.72
CA LEU A 197 -0.14 -5.20 2.61
C LEU A 197 0.96 -5.67 1.64
N ALA A 198 1.05 -5.07 0.45
CA ALA A 198 2.07 -5.40 -0.54
C ALA A 198 3.49 -5.15 0.01
N CYS A 199 3.71 -3.98 0.64
CA CYS A 199 4.98 -3.64 1.28
C CYS A 199 5.37 -4.67 2.35
N ALA A 200 4.45 -4.98 3.28
CA ALA A 200 4.70 -5.95 4.36
C ALA A 200 4.88 -7.39 3.85
N SER A 201 4.34 -7.71 2.66
CA SER A 201 4.49 -9.03 2.02
C SER A 201 5.85 -9.20 1.33
N LEU A 202 6.36 -8.12 0.72
CA LEU A 202 7.55 -8.13 -0.12
C LEU A 202 8.80 -7.65 0.65
N GLU A 203 8.63 -6.97 1.79
CA GLU A 203 9.71 -6.60 2.72
C GLU A 203 9.42 -7.19 4.11
N PRO A 204 9.94 -8.40 4.39
CA PRO A 204 9.62 -9.14 5.62
C PRO A 204 10.16 -8.50 6.91
N ARG A 205 11.01 -7.47 6.81
CA ARG A 205 11.49 -6.69 7.96
C ARG A 205 10.46 -5.69 8.49
N ILE A 206 9.36 -5.43 7.76
CA ILE A 206 8.23 -4.68 8.32
C ILE A 206 7.67 -5.44 9.51
N LYS A 207 7.62 -4.81 10.68
CA LYS A 207 7.20 -5.44 11.94
C LYS A 207 5.72 -5.27 12.24
N ARG A 208 5.13 -4.15 11.81
CA ARG A 208 3.71 -3.85 12.01
C ARG A 208 3.08 -3.30 10.75
N ALA A 209 1.84 -3.72 10.49
CA ALA A 209 1.04 -3.20 9.38
C ALA A 209 -0.34 -2.77 9.89
N ALA A 210 -0.84 -1.61 9.40
CA ALA A 210 -2.17 -1.13 9.72
C ALA A 210 -2.92 -0.70 8.46
N PRO A 211 -3.38 -1.66 7.62
CA PRO A 211 -4.19 -1.38 6.45
C PRO A 211 -5.63 -1.04 6.83
N VAL A 212 -6.19 0.02 6.24
CA VAL A 212 -7.58 0.42 6.41
C VAL A 212 -8.34 0.15 5.12
N TYR A 213 -9.41 -0.63 5.17
CA TYR A 213 -10.25 -1.08 4.03
C TYR A 213 -9.44 -1.28 2.74
N PRO A 214 -8.49 -2.24 2.70
CA PRO A 214 -7.53 -2.36 1.61
C PRO A 214 -8.19 -2.61 0.25
N PHE A 215 -7.75 -1.85 -0.76
CA PHE A 215 -8.02 -1.99 -2.17
C PHE A 215 -7.06 -3.01 -2.81
N LEU A 216 -7.18 -3.33 -4.09
CA LEU A 216 -6.29 -4.22 -4.86
C LEU A 216 -6.34 -5.69 -4.40
N SER A 217 -7.49 -6.12 -3.93
CA SER A 217 -7.71 -7.50 -3.46
C SER A 217 -8.92 -8.11 -4.16
N ASP A 218 -8.77 -9.35 -4.61
CA ASP A 218 -9.83 -10.19 -5.17
C ASP A 218 -10.64 -9.51 -6.29
N PHE A 219 -9.94 -9.10 -7.35
CA PHE A 219 -10.51 -8.36 -8.49
C PHE A 219 -11.70 -9.09 -9.12
N GLN A 220 -11.64 -10.42 -9.24
CA GLN A 220 -12.75 -11.19 -9.81
C GLN A 220 -14.01 -11.11 -8.93
N ARG A 221 -13.86 -11.09 -7.61
CA ARG A 221 -14.99 -10.94 -6.70
C ARG A 221 -15.71 -9.61 -6.90
N VAL A 222 -14.97 -8.51 -7.03
CA VAL A 222 -15.54 -7.18 -7.32
C VAL A 222 -16.34 -7.20 -8.62
N TRP A 223 -15.79 -7.84 -9.64
CA TRP A 223 -16.47 -8.03 -10.94
C TRP A 223 -17.77 -8.81 -10.79
N GLU A 224 -17.74 -9.96 -10.15
CA GLU A 224 -18.90 -10.84 -9.95
C GLU A 224 -20.01 -10.22 -9.09
N MET A 225 -19.68 -9.22 -8.27
CA MET A 225 -20.64 -8.46 -7.46
C MET A 225 -21.26 -7.27 -8.20
N ASP A 226 -20.92 -7.02 -9.47
CA ASP A 226 -21.25 -5.79 -10.20
C ASP A 226 -20.81 -4.49 -9.48
N LEU A 227 -19.76 -4.58 -8.66
CA LEU A 227 -19.17 -3.46 -7.93
C LEU A 227 -17.87 -2.95 -8.57
N ALA A 228 -17.60 -3.27 -9.85
CA ALA A 228 -16.54 -2.64 -10.62
C ALA A 228 -16.89 -1.17 -10.90
N LYS A 229 -16.91 -0.37 -9.83
CA LYS A 229 -17.25 1.07 -9.79
C LYS A 229 -16.15 1.85 -9.08
N GLY A 230 -16.17 3.17 -9.18
CA GLY A 230 -15.18 4.02 -8.54
C GLY A 230 -13.77 3.64 -8.98
N ALA A 231 -12.91 3.26 -8.04
CA ALA A 231 -11.54 2.86 -8.34
C ALA A 231 -11.42 1.56 -9.15
N TYR A 232 -12.42 0.67 -9.10
CA TYR A 232 -12.47 -0.55 -9.92
C TYR A 232 -13.19 -0.37 -11.27
N GLN A 233 -13.74 0.81 -11.57
CA GLN A 233 -14.49 1.10 -12.80
C GLN A 233 -13.70 0.73 -14.06
N GLU A 234 -12.41 0.89 -14.04
CA GLU A 234 -11.53 0.60 -15.18
C GLU A 234 -11.52 -0.87 -15.59
N ILE A 235 -11.89 -1.81 -14.72
CA ILE A 235 -12.08 -3.23 -15.10
C ILE A 235 -13.30 -3.36 -16.01
N GLN A 236 -14.42 -2.69 -15.67
CA GLN A 236 -15.61 -2.67 -16.51
C GLN A 236 -15.33 -1.96 -17.85
N ASP A 237 -14.61 -0.82 -17.80
CA ASP A 237 -14.25 -0.06 -19.00
C ASP A 237 -13.33 -0.86 -19.92
N TYR A 238 -12.41 -1.66 -19.33
CA TYR A 238 -11.54 -2.56 -20.09
C TYR A 238 -12.36 -3.58 -20.86
N PHE A 239 -13.25 -4.34 -20.23
CA PHE A 239 -14.07 -5.31 -20.92
C PHE A 239 -14.95 -4.66 -21.98
N ARG A 240 -15.64 -3.56 -21.67
CA ARG A 240 -16.51 -2.87 -22.63
C ARG A 240 -15.79 -2.38 -23.88
N ARG A 241 -14.51 -2.03 -23.79
CA ARG A 241 -13.75 -1.41 -24.89
C ARG A 241 -12.81 -2.37 -25.60
N PHE A 242 -12.20 -3.31 -24.86
CA PHE A 242 -11.10 -4.12 -25.36
C PHE A 242 -11.43 -5.62 -25.41
N ASP A 243 -12.43 -6.07 -24.66
CA ASP A 243 -12.92 -7.47 -24.70
C ASP A 243 -14.44 -7.54 -24.47
N PRO A 244 -15.27 -6.95 -25.37
CA PRO A 244 -16.71 -6.77 -25.15
C PRO A 244 -17.52 -8.08 -25.12
N THR A 245 -16.95 -9.18 -25.52
CA THR A 245 -17.55 -10.52 -25.45
C THR A 245 -17.03 -11.36 -24.30
N HIS A 246 -16.13 -10.78 -23.48
CA HIS A 246 -15.44 -11.44 -22.35
C HIS A 246 -14.69 -12.72 -22.76
N ALA A 247 -14.19 -12.76 -23.99
CA ALA A 247 -13.49 -13.94 -24.51
C ALA A 247 -12.20 -14.26 -23.75
N ARG A 248 -11.59 -13.24 -23.11
CA ARG A 248 -10.35 -13.36 -22.34
C ARG A 248 -10.54 -13.17 -20.83
N GLU A 249 -11.77 -13.24 -20.32
CA GLU A 249 -12.07 -12.94 -18.91
C GLU A 249 -11.15 -13.69 -17.95
N ARG A 250 -11.00 -15.00 -18.15
CA ARG A 250 -10.12 -15.83 -17.30
C ARG A 250 -8.65 -15.40 -17.39
N GLU A 251 -8.16 -15.04 -18.58
CA GLU A 251 -6.80 -14.56 -18.79
C GLU A 251 -6.57 -13.25 -18.06
N VAL A 252 -7.51 -12.31 -18.20
CA VAL A 252 -7.47 -10.98 -17.56
C VAL A 252 -7.39 -11.11 -16.04
N PHE A 253 -8.28 -11.89 -15.40
CA PHE A 253 -8.23 -12.09 -13.96
C PHE A 253 -7.03 -12.89 -13.49
N THR A 254 -6.53 -13.84 -14.28
CA THR A 254 -5.26 -14.52 -13.99
C THR A 254 -4.10 -13.53 -14.00
N ARG A 255 -4.05 -12.59 -14.95
CA ARG A 255 -3.02 -11.56 -15.05
C ARG A 255 -3.12 -10.55 -13.90
N LEU A 256 -4.33 -10.11 -13.56
CA LEU A 256 -4.56 -9.29 -12.34
C LEU A 256 -4.14 -10.02 -11.06
N GLY A 257 -4.16 -11.35 -11.07
CA GLY A 257 -3.68 -12.16 -9.96
C GLY A 257 -2.23 -11.91 -9.55
N TYR A 258 -1.36 -11.45 -10.45
CA TYR A 258 0.02 -11.09 -10.10
C TYR A 258 0.09 -9.91 -9.14
N ILE A 259 -0.85 -8.97 -9.23
CA ILE A 259 -0.91 -7.77 -8.37
C ILE A 259 -2.02 -7.85 -7.31
N ASP A 260 -2.64 -8.99 -7.14
CA ASP A 260 -3.69 -9.19 -6.14
C ASP A 260 -3.07 -9.39 -4.76
N VAL A 261 -3.34 -8.46 -3.84
CA VAL A 261 -2.70 -8.47 -2.51
C VAL A 261 -3.11 -9.64 -1.64
N HIS A 262 -4.28 -10.28 -1.91
CA HIS A 262 -4.63 -11.48 -1.15
C HIS A 262 -3.71 -12.67 -1.47
N HIS A 263 -3.13 -12.73 -2.68
CA HIS A 263 -2.11 -13.73 -3.03
C HIS A 263 -0.74 -13.42 -2.41
N LEU A 264 -0.45 -12.14 -2.14
CA LEU A 264 0.76 -11.71 -1.43
C LEU A 264 0.66 -11.92 0.08
N ALA A 265 -0.55 -11.80 0.65
CA ALA A 265 -0.79 -11.78 2.09
C ALA A 265 -0.18 -12.96 2.89
N PRO A 266 -0.07 -14.21 2.37
CA PRO A 266 0.61 -15.30 3.08
C PRO A 266 2.09 -15.04 3.40
N ARG A 267 2.74 -14.09 2.69
CA ARG A 267 4.14 -13.71 2.91
C ARG A 267 4.34 -12.75 4.09
N ILE A 268 3.27 -12.11 4.57
CA ILE A 268 3.35 -11.13 5.65
C ILE A 268 3.86 -11.75 6.94
N ARG A 269 4.87 -11.11 7.55
CA ARG A 269 5.43 -11.45 8.87
C ARG A 269 5.05 -10.42 9.94
N ALA A 270 4.60 -9.25 9.51
CA ALA A 270 4.19 -8.15 10.37
C ALA A 270 2.97 -8.51 11.22
N ASN A 271 2.94 -8.07 12.49
CA ASN A 271 1.71 -8.04 13.26
C ASN A 271 0.74 -7.04 12.60
N THR A 272 -0.42 -7.50 12.16
CA THR A 272 -1.32 -6.73 11.30
C THR A 272 -2.61 -6.37 12.04
N LEU A 273 -2.92 -5.07 12.12
CA LEU A 273 -4.19 -4.54 12.59
C LEU A 273 -4.98 -3.97 11.40
N MET A 274 -5.99 -4.69 10.91
CA MET A 274 -6.81 -4.27 9.78
C MET A 274 -8.12 -3.62 10.24
N PHE A 275 -8.63 -2.69 9.43
CA PHE A 275 -9.93 -2.03 9.65
C PHE A 275 -10.83 -2.24 8.45
N THR A 276 -12.12 -2.52 8.69
CA THR A 276 -13.12 -2.76 7.63
C THR A 276 -14.48 -2.17 7.99
N GLY A 277 -15.16 -1.59 6.99
CA GLY A 277 -16.58 -1.27 7.05
C GLY A 277 -17.39 -2.34 6.33
N LEU A 278 -18.42 -2.92 6.97
CA LEU A 278 -19.21 -3.99 6.35
C LEU A 278 -20.19 -3.49 5.27
N MET A 279 -20.32 -2.18 5.10
CA MET A 279 -21.14 -1.54 4.07
C MET A 279 -20.28 -0.91 2.96
N ASP A 280 -19.00 -1.28 2.83
CA ASP A 280 -18.09 -0.74 1.84
C ASP A 280 -18.41 -1.30 0.45
N GLU A 281 -18.88 -0.43 -0.45
CA GLU A 281 -19.20 -0.74 -1.85
C GLU A 281 -18.02 -0.49 -2.81
N ILE A 282 -16.95 0.15 -2.33
CA ILE A 282 -15.75 0.42 -3.14
C ILE A 282 -14.73 -0.71 -2.99
N CYS A 283 -14.41 -1.07 -1.74
CA CYS A 283 -13.61 -2.23 -1.41
C CYS A 283 -14.51 -3.24 -0.66
N PRO A 284 -15.26 -4.11 -1.36
CA PRO A 284 -16.23 -4.97 -0.72
C PRO A 284 -15.63 -5.79 0.43
N PRO A 285 -16.35 -6.00 1.54
CA PRO A 285 -15.85 -6.72 2.71
C PRO A 285 -15.21 -8.07 2.36
N SER A 286 -15.81 -8.86 1.46
CA SER A 286 -15.24 -10.16 1.06
C SER A 286 -13.83 -10.02 0.50
N THR A 287 -13.55 -8.98 -0.28
CA THR A 287 -12.21 -8.76 -0.85
C THR A 287 -11.18 -8.42 0.23
N GLN A 288 -11.58 -7.63 1.22
CA GLN A 288 -10.75 -7.30 2.38
C GLN A 288 -10.49 -8.53 3.25
N PHE A 289 -11.53 -9.34 3.49
CA PHE A 289 -11.41 -10.59 4.24
C PHE A 289 -10.58 -11.64 3.50
N ALA A 290 -10.60 -11.69 2.16
CA ALA A 290 -9.72 -12.56 1.38
C ALA A 290 -8.24 -12.31 1.74
N ALA A 291 -7.81 -11.04 1.74
CA ALA A 291 -6.46 -10.67 2.14
C ALA A 291 -6.22 -10.97 3.63
N TYR A 292 -7.13 -10.55 4.52
CA TYR A 292 -6.98 -10.77 5.95
C TYR A 292 -6.87 -12.24 6.31
N ASN A 293 -7.76 -13.08 5.79
CA ASN A 293 -7.79 -14.51 6.10
C ASN A 293 -6.50 -15.21 5.64
N ALA A 294 -5.90 -14.76 4.54
CA ALA A 294 -4.66 -15.30 4.00
C ALA A 294 -3.40 -14.96 4.84
N ILE A 295 -3.42 -13.92 5.68
CA ILE A 295 -2.30 -13.60 6.57
C ILE A 295 -2.15 -14.71 7.61
N THR A 296 -0.94 -15.23 7.78
CA THR A 296 -0.62 -16.29 8.77
C THR A 296 0.08 -15.76 10.02
N ALA A 297 0.68 -14.57 9.95
CA ALA A 297 1.26 -13.87 11.08
C ALA A 297 0.19 -13.39 12.09
N PRO A 298 0.57 -12.94 13.30
CA PRO A 298 -0.37 -12.35 14.24
C PRO A 298 -1.18 -11.24 13.59
N LYS A 299 -2.51 -11.33 13.74
CA LYS A 299 -3.42 -10.37 13.10
C LYS A 299 -4.67 -10.12 13.94
N SER A 300 -5.22 -8.93 13.80
CA SER A 300 -6.54 -8.57 14.36
C SER A 300 -7.28 -7.68 13.38
N MET A 301 -8.62 -7.64 13.50
CA MET A 301 -9.47 -6.81 12.66
C MET A 301 -10.46 -6.03 13.51
N VAL A 302 -10.59 -4.74 13.22
CA VAL A 302 -11.64 -3.87 13.77
C VAL A 302 -12.73 -3.74 12.71
N ILE A 303 -13.94 -4.20 13.07
CA ILE A 303 -15.09 -4.22 12.16
C ILE A 303 -16.05 -3.09 12.54
N TYR A 304 -16.45 -2.30 11.53
CA TYR A 304 -17.47 -1.26 11.63
C TYR A 304 -18.72 -1.70 10.85
N PRO A 305 -19.77 -2.19 11.53
CA PRO A 305 -20.89 -2.86 10.87
C PRO A 305 -21.69 -2.00 9.89
N ASP A 306 -21.80 -0.70 10.16
CA ASP A 306 -22.66 0.23 9.41
C ASP A 306 -21.90 1.24 8.56
N PHE A 307 -20.55 1.14 8.52
CA PHE A 307 -19.69 2.08 7.77
C PHE A 307 -19.41 1.58 6.37
N ARG A 308 -19.31 2.55 5.46
CA ARG A 308 -18.94 2.38 4.05
C ARG A 308 -17.44 2.63 3.84
N HIS A 309 -17.08 3.08 2.64
CA HIS A 309 -15.71 3.53 2.30
C HIS A 309 -15.48 4.97 2.75
N GLU A 310 -15.35 5.17 4.04
CA GLU A 310 -15.34 6.48 4.68
C GLU A 310 -14.44 6.49 5.91
N HIS A 311 -14.29 7.66 6.54
CA HIS A 311 -13.53 7.75 7.78
C HIS A 311 -14.14 6.86 8.88
N LEU A 312 -13.32 5.99 9.45
CA LEU A 312 -13.71 5.08 10.53
C LEU A 312 -13.35 5.70 11.89
N PRO A 313 -14.31 6.10 12.72
CA PRO A 313 -14.05 6.79 13.99
C PRO A 313 -13.14 6.00 14.93
N GLY A 314 -12.11 6.65 15.47
CA GLY A 314 -11.14 6.06 16.38
C GLY A 314 -10.13 5.10 15.71
N SER A 315 -10.18 4.91 14.39
CA SER A 315 -9.19 4.09 13.69
C SER A 315 -7.78 4.66 13.79
N GLN A 316 -7.63 5.99 13.66
CA GLN A 316 -6.34 6.64 13.74
C GLN A 316 -5.67 6.46 15.11
N ASP A 317 -6.42 6.61 16.20
CA ASP A 317 -5.90 6.40 17.57
C ASP A 317 -5.42 4.95 17.76
N ARG A 318 -6.18 3.98 17.22
CA ARG A 318 -5.80 2.56 17.27
C ARG A 318 -4.57 2.25 16.41
N ILE A 319 -4.42 2.92 15.27
CA ILE A 319 -3.21 2.81 14.43
C ILE A 319 -2.01 3.34 15.21
N VAL A 320 -2.13 4.53 15.81
CA VAL A 320 -1.05 5.10 16.63
C VAL A 320 -0.70 4.15 17.77
N ALA A 321 -1.67 3.67 18.53
CA ALA A 321 -1.43 2.72 19.63
C ALA A 321 -0.74 1.44 19.15
N HIS A 322 -1.16 0.88 18.00
CA HIS A 322 -0.54 -0.29 17.40
C HIS A 322 0.91 -0.04 16.99
N MET A 323 1.23 1.14 16.41
CA MET A 323 2.58 1.48 15.98
C MET A 323 3.51 1.85 17.15
N LEU A 324 2.98 2.38 18.25
CA LEU A 324 3.77 2.67 19.47
C LEU A 324 4.37 1.41 20.13
N GLU A 325 3.91 0.23 19.75
CA GLU A 325 4.49 -1.04 20.19
C GLU A 325 5.66 -1.53 19.29
N LEU A 326 6.11 -0.74 18.28
CA LEU A 326 7.35 -0.96 17.51
C LEU A 326 8.64 -0.76 18.41
#